data_5fd5cad29c8337ce12a1d22008cd00b6
#
_entry.id   5fd5cad29c8337ce12a1d22008cd00b6
#
_cell.length_a   1.000
_cell.length_b   1.000
_cell.length_c   1.000
_cell.angle_alpha   90.00
_cell.angle_beta   90.00
_cell.angle_gamma   90.00
#
_symmetry.space_group_name_H-M   'P 1'
#
loop_
_entity.id
_entity.type
_entity.pdbx_description
1 polymer ?
#
loop_
_entity_poly.entity_id
_entity_poly.type
_entity_poly.pdbx_seq_one_letter_code
_entity_poly.pdbx_strand_id
1 'polypeptide(L)'
;DVSEYWKNSDLAIGVFEGPCAGEDKGYSSSAYDDGFPLYLNYPDSFATAVKNAGINFVTTANNHLLDKGTAGALRTLDVLDKAGLFHTGSYRNKEEWSEIPLLNVQGLKIAVLSYTYGSNYYTDDYFFEEQNQYLTKVIVSPKSKFIKKSLEVVKEDFRKAKALNPDCIIVLPHMGTEFKHYPDEGQKYWCKVFVENGADVVFSDHPHAVQPIEWANNGRGYSMILYCPGNFINSFTLYDGDASILTNVYLSKQTGKPIAASIIPLYASSAVDLQSGKKVFKGMPIYKAVRDNALGKNISGTEYTRLQDIHRIITKSVLNAELDLDAIQEKYFTFPKVGYARQNVASKVDSLEYHSNNQLAELIRNASKVCFVGDSITEGTKNGGYGWFEPLIESFGNKDYSRFAKGSETSRYFLEHKEEIASENASLYICAFGCNDIRYRDSAKCAMTAEAYIKNVSDLVNYIADKNPSANFVFIAPWESSPYDPYCYVDLEEKENLYAAYSKSLKDFCADNNLLFINPNPYIFSHIKKQYWGIYLKDHIHPNADKGIRLYSQAVLSAAGEW
;
A
#
# COMPACT_ATOMS: atom_id res chain seq x y z
N ASP A 1 -21.16 20.15 -3.64
CA ASP A 1 -21.45 19.06 -4.56
C ASP A 1 -20.19 18.73 -5.35
N VAL A 2 -19.70 17.50 -5.23
CA VAL A 2 -18.48 17.03 -5.93
C VAL A 2 -18.72 16.90 -7.43
N SER A 3 -19.96 16.69 -7.87
CA SER A 3 -20.27 16.45 -9.28
C SER A 3 -19.87 17.58 -10.23
N GLU A 4 -19.70 18.80 -9.72
CA GLU A 4 -19.23 19.94 -10.52
C GLU A 4 -17.83 19.70 -11.16
N TYR A 5 -17.01 18.81 -10.56
CA TYR A 5 -15.66 18.53 -11.05
C TYR A 5 -15.63 17.61 -12.27
N TRP A 6 -16.73 16.90 -12.57
CA TRP A 6 -16.82 16.04 -13.74
C TRP A 6 -18.00 16.35 -14.66
N LYS A 7 -18.95 17.24 -14.27
CA LYS A 7 -20.10 17.62 -15.13
C LYS A 7 -19.69 18.15 -16.51
N ASN A 8 -18.50 18.73 -16.60
CA ASN A 8 -17.96 19.28 -17.83
C ASN A 8 -16.91 18.34 -18.47
N SER A 9 -16.75 17.12 -17.97
CA SER A 9 -15.91 16.11 -18.61
C SER A 9 -16.67 15.45 -19.75
N ASP A 10 -15.97 15.21 -20.86
CA ASP A 10 -16.56 14.55 -22.04
C ASP A 10 -16.86 13.08 -21.77
N LEU A 11 -16.10 12.45 -20.87
CA LEU A 11 -16.28 11.08 -20.40
C LEU A 11 -15.99 11.01 -18.89
N ALA A 12 -16.95 10.56 -18.10
CA ALA A 12 -16.83 10.37 -16.66
C ALA A 12 -16.92 8.87 -16.35
N ILE A 13 -15.81 8.30 -15.88
CA ILE A 13 -15.66 6.86 -15.59
C ILE A 13 -15.68 6.63 -14.08
N GLY A 14 -16.45 5.63 -13.63
CA GLY A 14 -16.45 5.15 -12.25
C GLY A 14 -16.22 3.65 -12.15
N VAL A 15 -15.88 3.19 -10.94
CA VAL A 15 -15.86 1.77 -10.59
C VAL A 15 -17.17 1.41 -9.92
N PHE A 16 -17.85 0.41 -10.43
CA PHE A 16 -19.08 -0.14 -9.84
C PHE A 16 -18.71 -1.43 -9.11
N GLU A 17 -18.23 -1.29 -7.91
CA GLU A 17 -17.65 -2.37 -7.12
C GLU A 17 -18.72 -3.09 -6.30
N GLY A 18 -19.33 -4.10 -6.89
CA GLY A 18 -20.34 -4.95 -6.29
C GLY A 18 -21.59 -5.08 -7.17
N PRO A 19 -22.44 -6.12 -6.91
CA PRO A 19 -23.62 -6.40 -7.72
C PRO A 19 -24.87 -5.62 -7.28
N CYS A 20 -25.83 -5.50 -8.21
CA CYS A 20 -27.24 -5.20 -7.99
C CYS A 20 -28.06 -6.48 -8.17
N ALA A 21 -28.02 -7.38 -7.21
CA ALA A 21 -28.61 -8.72 -7.34
C ALA A 21 -30.12 -8.80 -6.99
N GLY A 22 -30.70 -7.69 -6.51
CA GLY A 22 -32.09 -7.60 -6.10
C GLY A 22 -32.28 -7.62 -4.59
N GLU A 23 -33.43 -7.15 -4.14
CA GLU A 23 -33.82 -7.06 -2.72
C GLU A 23 -33.96 -8.43 -2.08
N ASP A 24 -34.44 -9.42 -2.83
CA ASP A 24 -34.60 -10.81 -2.39
C ASP A 24 -33.28 -11.50 -1.97
N LYS A 25 -32.13 -10.97 -2.41
CA LYS A 25 -30.79 -11.43 -2.02
C LYS A 25 -30.24 -10.74 -0.78
N GLY A 26 -31.00 -9.82 -0.19
CA GLY A 26 -30.57 -8.98 0.92
C GLY A 26 -29.50 -7.95 0.53
N TYR A 27 -29.69 -6.72 0.94
CA TYR A 27 -28.69 -5.66 0.74
C TYR A 27 -27.52 -5.81 1.70
N SER A 28 -26.38 -5.19 1.37
CA SER A 28 -25.19 -5.19 2.24
C SER A 28 -25.52 -4.55 3.58
N SER A 29 -25.24 -5.26 4.67
CA SER A 29 -25.47 -4.82 6.04
C SER A 29 -24.23 -4.96 6.93
N SER A 30 -23.19 -5.66 6.45
CA SER A 30 -21.93 -5.86 7.17
C SER A 30 -21.00 -4.67 6.96
N ALA A 31 -20.17 -4.40 7.99
CA ALA A 31 -19.03 -3.51 7.91
C ALA A 31 -17.76 -4.32 7.62
N TYR A 32 -16.73 -3.67 7.11
CA TYR A 32 -15.46 -4.32 6.75
C TYR A 32 -14.80 -5.07 7.93
N ASP A 33 -14.99 -4.57 9.14
CA ASP A 33 -14.32 -5.01 10.37
C ASP A 33 -15.24 -5.71 11.38
N ASP A 34 -16.43 -6.14 10.97
CA ASP A 34 -17.39 -6.82 11.85
C ASP A 34 -17.14 -8.33 12.00
N GLY A 35 -16.07 -8.85 11.40
CA GLY A 35 -15.68 -10.27 11.47
C GLY A 35 -16.47 -11.17 10.53
N PHE A 36 -17.36 -10.63 9.71
CA PHE A 36 -18.11 -11.38 8.71
C PHE A 36 -17.58 -11.09 7.32
N PRO A 37 -17.71 -12.05 6.37
CA PRO A 37 -17.37 -11.77 4.97
C PRO A 37 -18.20 -10.61 4.43
N LEU A 38 -17.53 -9.65 3.80
CA LEU A 38 -18.20 -8.51 3.18
C LEU A 38 -18.81 -8.95 1.85
N TYR A 39 -20.14 -9.19 1.85
CA TYR A 39 -20.92 -9.51 0.64
C TYR A 39 -21.71 -8.30 0.19
N LEU A 40 -21.30 -7.69 -0.91
CA LEU A 40 -21.97 -6.51 -1.44
C LEU A 40 -23.24 -6.88 -2.20
N ASN A 41 -24.25 -6.04 -2.08
CA ASN A 41 -25.45 -6.01 -2.92
C ASN A 41 -26.10 -4.64 -2.82
N TYR A 42 -26.10 -3.89 -3.89
CA TYR A 42 -26.67 -2.54 -3.94
C TYR A 42 -28.11 -2.54 -4.43
N PRO A 43 -28.94 -1.58 -4.00
CA PRO A 43 -30.26 -1.37 -4.58
C PRO A 43 -30.13 -0.86 -6.03
N ASP A 44 -31.09 -1.20 -6.88
CA ASP A 44 -31.12 -0.76 -8.30
C ASP A 44 -31.07 0.77 -8.41
N SER A 45 -31.65 1.49 -7.45
CA SER A 45 -31.61 2.95 -7.38
C SER A 45 -30.18 3.51 -7.30
N PHE A 46 -29.22 2.73 -6.86
CA PHE A 46 -27.81 3.16 -6.81
C PHE A 46 -27.27 3.40 -8.22
N ALA A 47 -27.53 2.50 -9.17
CA ALA A 47 -27.13 2.71 -10.58
C ALA A 47 -27.75 3.98 -11.17
N THR A 48 -29.04 4.23 -10.87
CA THR A 48 -29.72 5.45 -11.29
C THR A 48 -29.09 6.70 -10.63
N ALA A 49 -28.73 6.62 -9.36
CA ALA A 49 -28.08 7.73 -8.66
C ALA A 49 -26.68 8.03 -9.25
N VAL A 50 -25.90 7.00 -9.59
CA VAL A 50 -24.59 7.15 -10.26
C VAL A 50 -24.76 7.85 -11.61
N LYS A 51 -25.75 7.44 -12.41
CA LYS A 51 -26.08 8.10 -13.69
C LYS A 51 -26.47 9.57 -13.50
N ASN A 52 -27.38 9.83 -12.55
CA ASN A 52 -27.86 11.19 -12.27
C ASN A 52 -26.76 12.11 -11.72
N ALA A 53 -25.75 11.55 -11.06
CA ALA A 53 -24.57 12.29 -10.64
C ALA A 53 -23.66 12.72 -11.82
N GLY A 54 -23.91 12.19 -13.04
CA GLY A 54 -23.18 12.56 -14.26
C GLY A 54 -22.10 11.57 -14.66
N ILE A 55 -21.95 10.44 -13.95
CA ILE A 55 -21.11 9.32 -14.41
C ILE A 55 -21.82 8.68 -15.60
N ASN A 56 -21.09 8.45 -16.68
CA ASN A 56 -21.67 7.90 -17.90
C ASN A 56 -21.08 6.54 -18.32
N PHE A 57 -19.95 6.14 -17.73
CA PHE A 57 -19.31 4.86 -17.96
C PHE A 57 -18.86 4.24 -16.63
N VAL A 58 -19.04 2.90 -16.48
CA VAL A 58 -18.56 2.19 -15.29
C VAL A 58 -17.81 0.90 -15.67
N THR A 59 -16.78 0.56 -14.88
CA THR A 59 -16.19 -0.78 -14.92
C THR A 59 -16.83 -1.67 -13.86
N THR A 60 -17.08 -2.93 -14.21
CA THR A 60 -17.69 -3.94 -13.34
C THR A 60 -16.74 -5.11 -13.05
N ALA A 61 -15.53 -5.09 -13.59
CA ALA A 61 -14.49 -6.07 -13.26
C ALA A 61 -13.90 -5.76 -11.89
N ASN A 62 -14.31 -6.49 -10.86
CA ASN A 62 -13.82 -6.35 -9.49
C ASN A 62 -13.96 -7.64 -8.70
N ASN A 63 -13.38 -7.70 -7.51
CA ASN A 63 -13.40 -8.87 -6.62
C ASN A 63 -14.79 -9.18 -6.06
N HIS A 64 -15.69 -8.19 -5.99
CA HIS A 64 -17.06 -8.32 -5.51
C HIS A 64 -18.07 -8.73 -6.59
N LEU A 65 -17.64 -8.87 -7.85
CA LEU A 65 -18.52 -9.21 -8.98
C LEU A 65 -19.46 -10.40 -8.68
N LEU A 66 -18.96 -11.43 -7.99
CA LEU A 66 -19.66 -12.67 -7.73
C LEU A 66 -20.20 -12.79 -6.30
N ASP A 67 -20.31 -11.73 -5.54
CA ASP A 67 -20.81 -11.75 -4.15
C ASP A 67 -22.24 -12.29 -4.02
N LYS A 68 -23.01 -12.22 -5.08
CA LYS A 68 -24.36 -12.82 -5.19
C LYS A 68 -24.44 -13.82 -6.35
N GLY A 69 -23.31 -14.45 -6.66
CA GLY A 69 -23.19 -15.46 -7.71
C GLY A 69 -23.34 -14.93 -9.12
N THR A 70 -23.26 -15.82 -10.10
CA THR A 70 -23.39 -15.49 -11.54
C THR A 70 -24.70 -14.79 -11.87
N ALA A 71 -25.82 -15.21 -11.27
CA ALA A 71 -27.12 -14.57 -11.52
C ALA A 71 -27.13 -13.10 -11.04
N GLY A 72 -26.50 -12.81 -9.91
CA GLY A 72 -26.34 -11.45 -9.40
C GLY A 72 -25.48 -10.58 -10.32
N ALA A 73 -24.36 -11.13 -10.81
CA ALA A 73 -23.50 -10.44 -11.77
C ALA A 73 -24.23 -10.10 -13.07
N LEU A 74 -24.94 -11.06 -13.67
CA LEU A 74 -25.69 -10.86 -14.91
C LEU A 74 -26.85 -9.86 -14.73
N ARG A 75 -27.59 -9.97 -13.61
CA ARG A 75 -28.65 -8.99 -13.28
C ARG A 75 -28.10 -7.58 -13.15
N THR A 76 -26.90 -7.42 -12.63
CA THR A 76 -26.24 -6.11 -12.51
C THR A 76 -26.11 -5.42 -13.86
N LEU A 77 -25.74 -6.16 -14.91
CA LEU A 77 -25.65 -5.61 -16.27
C LEU A 77 -27.00 -5.07 -16.77
N ASP A 78 -28.09 -5.80 -16.49
CA ASP A 78 -29.45 -5.36 -16.87
C ASP A 78 -29.87 -4.10 -16.11
N VAL A 79 -29.46 -3.97 -14.83
CA VAL A 79 -29.71 -2.77 -14.02
C VAL A 79 -28.93 -1.56 -14.57
N LEU A 80 -27.68 -1.77 -14.97
CA LEU A 80 -26.83 -0.73 -15.56
C LEU A 80 -27.38 -0.26 -16.92
N ASP A 81 -27.80 -1.21 -17.76
CA ASP A 81 -28.44 -0.91 -19.05
C ASP A 81 -29.72 -0.10 -18.86
N LYS A 82 -30.58 -0.51 -17.92
CA LYS A 82 -31.82 0.19 -17.59
C LYS A 82 -31.56 1.61 -17.05
N ALA A 83 -30.46 1.81 -16.32
CA ALA A 83 -30.06 3.13 -15.85
C ALA A 83 -29.41 3.99 -16.96
N GLY A 84 -29.11 3.43 -18.14
CA GLY A 84 -28.43 4.10 -19.23
C GLY A 84 -26.93 4.37 -18.94
N LEU A 85 -26.31 3.51 -18.16
CA LEU A 85 -24.87 3.53 -17.90
C LEU A 85 -24.16 2.63 -18.90
N PHE A 86 -23.20 3.18 -19.65
CA PHE A 86 -22.28 2.35 -20.40
C PHE A 86 -21.37 1.58 -19.44
N HIS A 87 -21.05 0.33 -19.76
CA HIS A 87 -20.26 -0.50 -18.87
C HIS A 87 -19.36 -1.49 -19.61
N THR A 88 -18.34 -1.97 -18.95
CA THR A 88 -17.49 -3.10 -19.38
C THR A 88 -16.89 -3.79 -18.15
N GLY A 89 -16.27 -4.95 -18.36
CA GLY A 89 -15.54 -5.68 -17.32
C GLY A 89 -16.25 -6.94 -16.84
N SER A 90 -17.58 -7.01 -17.00
CA SER A 90 -18.32 -8.26 -16.91
C SER A 90 -19.22 -8.42 -18.13
N TYR A 91 -19.55 -9.67 -18.49
CA TYR A 91 -20.12 -10.02 -19.77
C TYR A 91 -21.17 -11.12 -19.63
N ARG A 92 -22.19 -11.13 -20.48
CA ARG A 92 -23.29 -12.11 -20.48
C ARG A 92 -22.92 -13.42 -21.19
N ASN A 93 -22.00 -13.33 -22.13
CA ASN A 93 -21.63 -14.46 -23.02
C ASN A 93 -20.22 -14.24 -23.61
N LYS A 94 -19.75 -15.23 -24.38
CA LYS A 94 -18.43 -15.22 -25.02
C LYS A 94 -18.31 -14.17 -26.12
N GLU A 95 -19.40 -13.83 -26.77
CA GLU A 95 -19.46 -12.79 -27.80
C GLU A 95 -19.16 -11.43 -27.18
N GLU A 96 -19.91 -11.02 -26.14
CA GLU A 96 -19.66 -9.79 -25.39
C GLU A 96 -18.25 -9.77 -24.80
N TRP A 97 -17.79 -10.89 -24.22
CA TRP A 97 -16.45 -11.03 -23.67
C TRP A 97 -15.35 -10.79 -24.72
N SER A 98 -15.63 -11.16 -25.98
CA SER A 98 -14.66 -11.03 -27.07
C SER A 98 -14.61 -9.64 -27.68
N GLU A 99 -15.62 -8.82 -27.45
CA GLU A 99 -15.73 -7.46 -27.98
C GLU A 99 -14.89 -6.47 -27.18
N ILE A 100 -14.45 -5.40 -27.87
CA ILE A 100 -13.76 -4.28 -27.25
C ILE A 100 -14.66 -3.05 -27.38
N PRO A 101 -15.13 -2.46 -26.27
CA PRO A 101 -15.88 -1.21 -26.32
C PRO A 101 -15.09 -0.10 -27.01
N LEU A 102 -15.69 0.52 -28.01
CA LEU A 102 -15.13 1.67 -28.71
C LEU A 102 -16.09 2.86 -28.59
N LEU A 103 -15.67 3.85 -27.82
CA LEU A 103 -16.45 5.06 -27.59
C LEU A 103 -16.02 6.17 -28.56
N ASN A 104 -16.98 6.97 -29.02
CA ASN A 104 -16.68 8.22 -29.72
C ASN A 104 -16.91 9.39 -28.73
N VAL A 105 -15.82 10.03 -28.32
CA VAL A 105 -15.84 11.12 -27.36
C VAL A 105 -15.26 12.36 -28.01
N GLN A 106 -16.10 13.34 -28.35
CA GLN A 106 -15.72 14.57 -29.05
C GLN A 106 -14.90 14.35 -30.32
N GLY A 107 -15.21 13.27 -31.04
CA GLY A 107 -14.53 12.88 -32.27
C GLY A 107 -13.31 11.96 -32.09
N LEU A 108 -12.87 11.72 -30.87
CA LEU A 108 -11.82 10.74 -30.55
C LEU A 108 -12.43 9.36 -30.36
N LYS A 109 -11.80 8.35 -30.97
CA LYS A 109 -12.13 6.93 -30.75
C LYS A 109 -11.36 6.41 -29.54
N ILE A 110 -12.05 6.05 -28.49
CA ILE A 110 -11.47 5.54 -27.24
C ILE A 110 -11.84 4.07 -27.07
N ALA A 111 -10.85 3.19 -27.12
CA ALA A 111 -11.03 1.78 -26.76
C ALA A 111 -10.84 1.60 -25.25
N VAL A 112 -11.73 0.82 -24.62
CA VAL A 112 -11.69 0.58 -23.17
C VAL A 112 -11.51 -0.90 -22.88
N LEU A 113 -10.48 -1.24 -22.11
CA LEU A 113 -10.17 -2.58 -21.63
C LEU A 113 -10.37 -2.63 -20.12
N SER A 114 -10.92 -3.72 -19.59
CA SER A 114 -11.15 -3.85 -18.15
C SER A 114 -10.79 -5.26 -17.68
N TYR A 115 -10.14 -5.36 -16.52
CA TYR A 115 -9.63 -6.60 -15.94
C TYR A 115 -9.82 -6.61 -14.43
N THR A 116 -9.85 -7.80 -13.81
CA THR A 116 -9.77 -7.99 -12.36
C THR A 116 -8.73 -9.04 -12.00
N TYR A 117 -8.14 -8.93 -10.80
CA TYR A 117 -7.21 -9.95 -10.32
C TYR A 117 -7.90 -11.26 -9.93
N GLY A 118 -9.21 -11.26 -9.77
CA GLY A 118 -9.99 -12.42 -9.37
C GLY A 118 -11.30 -12.03 -8.69
N SER A 119 -11.78 -12.89 -7.83
CA SER A 119 -12.96 -12.68 -7.01
C SER A 119 -12.71 -13.16 -5.58
N ASN A 120 -13.42 -12.58 -4.61
CA ASN A 120 -13.35 -12.99 -3.20
C ASN A 120 -13.75 -14.46 -2.97
N TYR A 121 -14.46 -15.06 -3.93
CA TYR A 121 -14.96 -16.44 -3.84
C TYR A 121 -14.11 -17.46 -4.57
N TYR A 122 -13.34 -17.03 -5.55
CA TYR A 122 -12.70 -17.95 -6.47
C TYR A 122 -11.22 -17.63 -6.57
N THR A 123 -10.42 -18.70 -6.47
CA THR A 123 -9.00 -18.64 -6.78
C THR A 123 -8.77 -18.51 -8.28
N ASP A 124 -7.56 -18.19 -8.70
CA ASP A 124 -7.13 -18.19 -10.11
C ASP A 124 -7.56 -19.45 -10.86
N ASP A 125 -7.49 -20.62 -10.20
CA ASP A 125 -7.83 -21.92 -10.78
C ASP A 125 -9.31 -21.98 -11.20
N TYR A 126 -10.22 -21.44 -10.38
CA TYR A 126 -11.66 -21.46 -10.65
C TYR A 126 -12.05 -20.59 -11.83
N PHE A 127 -11.43 -19.41 -11.98
CA PHE A 127 -11.75 -18.52 -13.09
C PHE A 127 -11.40 -19.08 -14.47
N PHE A 128 -10.54 -20.07 -14.53
CA PHE A 128 -10.16 -20.72 -15.78
C PHE A 128 -10.96 -22.00 -16.07
N GLU A 129 -11.94 -22.34 -15.23
CA GLU A 129 -12.90 -23.39 -15.54
C GLU A 129 -13.91 -22.94 -16.58
N GLU A 130 -14.37 -23.87 -17.45
CA GLU A 130 -15.10 -23.56 -18.67
C GLU A 130 -16.34 -22.69 -18.47
N GLN A 131 -17.11 -22.93 -17.42
CA GLN A 131 -18.43 -22.32 -17.23
C GLN A 131 -18.40 -20.84 -16.86
N ASN A 132 -17.28 -20.33 -16.33
CA ASN A 132 -17.14 -18.97 -15.82
C ASN A 132 -16.11 -18.12 -16.58
N GLN A 133 -15.46 -18.68 -17.59
CA GLN A 133 -14.36 -18.00 -18.30
C GLN A 133 -14.78 -16.71 -19.00
N TYR A 134 -16.04 -16.56 -19.33
CA TYR A 134 -16.55 -15.37 -20.03
C TYR A 134 -17.09 -14.27 -19.09
N LEU A 135 -17.30 -14.56 -17.81
CA LEU A 135 -17.93 -13.58 -16.90
C LEU A 135 -17.10 -12.32 -16.73
N THR A 136 -15.79 -12.46 -16.73
CA THR A 136 -14.86 -11.33 -16.63
C THR A 136 -13.48 -11.72 -17.17
N LYS A 137 -12.60 -10.73 -17.33
CA LYS A 137 -11.21 -10.96 -17.78
C LYS A 137 -10.28 -10.90 -16.58
N VAL A 138 -9.60 -12.01 -16.30
CA VAL A 138 -8.76 -12.18 -15.11
C VAL A 138 -7.29 -11.99 -15.46
N ILE A 139 -6.61 -11.14 -14.66
CA ILE A 139 -5.17 -10.96 -14.68
C ILE A 139 -4.59 -11.50 -13.37
N VAL A 140 -3.96 -12.64 -13.43
CA VAL A 140 -3.43 -13.33 -12.25
C VAL A 140 -2.07 -12.76 -11.81
N SER A 141 -1.66 -13.11 -10.60
CA SER A 141 -0.32 -12.79 -10.09
C SER A 141 0.79 -13.20 -11.09
N PRO A 142 1.84 -12.40 -11.27
CA PRO A 142 2.99 -12.77 -12.10
C PRO A 142 3.66 -14.10 -11.70
N LYS A 143 3.41 -14.57 -10.48
CA LYS A 143 3.92 -15.85 -9.96
C LYS A 143 2.96 -17.02 -10.17
N SER A 144 1.74 -16.76 -10.66
CA SER A 144 0.74 -17.80 -10.91
C SER A 144 1.17 -18.71 -12.07
N LYS A 145 0.83 -20.01 -11.97
CA LYS A 145 0.97 -20.96 -13.07
C LYS A 145 0.14 -20.57 -14.31
N PHE A 146 -0.89 -19.73 -14.14
CA PHE A 146 -1.78 -19.26 -15.22
C PHE A 146 -1.35 -17.92 -15.85
N ILE A 147 -0.22 -17.35 -15.47
CA ILE A 147 0.25 -16.05 -16.00
C ILE A 147 0.28 -16.01 -17.53
N LYS A 148 0.68 -17.10 -18.19
CA LYS A 148 0.72 -17.17 -19.66
C LYS A 148 -0.67 -17.01 -20.27
N LYS A 149 -1.71 -17.63 -19.67
CA LYS A 149 -3.09 -17.54 -20.14
C LYS A 149 -3.63 -16.10 -20.00
N SER A 150 -3.38 -15.45 -18.86
CA SER A 150 -3.73 -14.02 -18.69
C SER A 150 -3.01 -13.13 -19.70
N LEU A 151 -1.71 -13.38 -19.95
CA LEU A 151 -0.95 -12.62 -20.96
C LEU A 151 -1.50 -12.81 -22.39
N GLU A 152 -1.95 -14.01 -22.75
CA GLU A 152 -2.59 -14.29 -24.05
C GLU A 152 -3.89 -13.51 -24.20
N VAL A 153 -4.76 -13.50 -23.18
CA VAL A 153 -6.00 -12.71 -23.17
C VAL A 153 -5.69 -11.22 -23.34
N VAL A 154 -4.79 -10.68 -22.55
CA VAL A 154 -4.41 -9.26 -22.62
C VAL A 154 -3.86 -8.90 -23.99
N LYS A 155 -2.91 -9.68 -24.52
CA LYS A 155 -2.33 -9.43 -25.86
C LYS A 155 -3.37 -9.49 -26.97
N GLU A 156 -4.29 -10.44 -26.90
CA GLU A 156 -5.37 -10.55 -27.89
C GLU A 156 -6.33 -9.37 -27.81
N ASP A 157 -6.69 -8.91 -26.61
CA ASP A 157 -7.52 -7.72 -26.44
C ASP A 157 -6.86 -6.47 -27.02
N PHE A 158 -5.55 -6.27 -26.75
CA PHE A 158 -4.82 -5.15 -27.36
C PHE A 158 -4.71 -5.28 -28.88
N ARG A 159 -4.56 -6.50 -29.42
CA ARG A 159 -4.58 -6.71 -30.86
C ARG A 159 -5.92 -6.33 -31.46
N LYS A 160 -7.04 -6.74 -30.85
CA LYS A 160 -8.40 -6.38 -31.26
C LYS A 160 -8.64 -4.88 -31.13
N ALA A 161 -8.27 -4.28 -30.00
CA ALA A 161 -8.40 -2.84 -29.78
C ALA A 161 -7.68 -2.05 -30.86
N LYS A 162 -6.45 -2.40 -31.18
CA LYS A 162 -5.65 -1.73 -32.25
C LYS A 162 -6.27 -1.88 -33.64
N ALA A 163 -6.93 -3.02 -33.92
CA ALA A 163 -7.61 -3.24 -35.18
C ALA A 163 -8.81 -2.29 -35.40
N LEU A 164 -9.35 -1.71 -34.31
CA LEU A 164 -10.40 -0.69 -34.36
C LEU A 164 -9.86 0.72 -34.65
N ASN A 165 -8.55 0.89 -34.77
CA ASN A 165 -7.86 2.15 -34.97
C ASN A 165 -8.28 3.23 -33.96
N PRO A 166 -8.13 2.99 -32.63
CA PRO A 166 -8.46 3.98 -31.62
C PRO A 166 -7.39 5.07 -31.53
N ASP A 167 -7.83 6.28 -31.18
CA ASP A 167 -6.94 7.40 -30.85
C ASP A 167 -6.34 7.24 -29.46
N CYS A 168 -7.10 6.61 -28.54
CA CYS A 168 -6.70 6.33 -27.16
C CYS A 168 -7.14 4.94 -26.72
N ILE A 169 -6.29 4.25 -25.96
CA ILE A 169 -6.61 2.98 -25.28
C ILE A 169 -6.56 3.22 -23.79
N ILE A 170 -7.70 3.08 -23.12
CA ILE A 170 -7.84 3.15 -21.66
C ILE A 170 -7.92 1.74 -21.09
N VAL A 171 -7.17 1.46 -20.03
CA VAL A 171 -7.20 0.19 -19.31
C VAL A 171 -7.64 0.45 -17.87
N LEU A 172 -8.65 -0.29 -17.43
CA LEU A 172 -9.28 -0.19 -16.12
C LEU A 172 -9.07 -1.51 -15.34
N PRO A 173 -7.90 -1.74 -14.72
CA PRO A 173 -7.63 -2.96 -14.00
C PRO A 173 -7.95 -2.81 -12.52
N HIS A 174 -8.71 -3.73 -11.96
CA HIS A 174 -8.99 -3.87 -10.54
C HIS A 174 -7.98 -4.83 -9.91
N MET A 175 -6.96 -4.31 -9.25
CA MET A 175 -5.81 -5.10 -8.80
C MET A 175 -4.99 -4.40 -7.72
N GLY A 176 -4.23 -5.19 -6.98
CA GLY A 176 -3.26 -4.71 -6.00
C GLY A 176 -3.53 -5.25 -4.62
N THR A 177 -2.70 -4.83 -3.66
CA THR A 177 -2.85 -5.17 -2.25
C THR A 177 -3.62 -4.08 -1.54
N GLU A 178 -4.70 -4.43 -0.84
CA GLU A 178 -5.54 -3.50 -0.08
C GLU A 178 -4.73 -2.69 0.93
N PHE A 179 -5.15 -1.44 1.15
CA PHE A 179 -4.65 -0.50 2.15
C PHE A 179 -3.15 -0.16 2.04
N LYS A 180 -2.59 -0.28 0.84
CA LYS A 180 -1.21 0.13 0.54
C LYS A 180 -1.22 1.41 -0.28
N HIS A 181 -0.46 2.43 0.15
CA HIS A 181 -0.29 3.68 -0.61
C HIS A 181 0.85 3.63 -1.64
N TYR A 182 1.34 2.45 -1.93
CA TYR A 182 2.33 2.19 -2.98
C TYR A 182 1.92 0.95 -3.78
N PRO A 183 2.18 0.95 -5.09
CA PRO A 183 1.83 -0.18 -5.92
C PRO A 183 2.70 -1.40 -5.58
N ASP A 184 2.08 -2.57 -5.50
CA ASP A 184 2.78 -3.82 -5.35
C ASP A 184 3.44 -4.29 -6.66
N GLU A 185 4.20 -5.40 -6.58
CA GLU A 185 4.92 -5.94 -7.74
C GLU A 185 3.96 -6.45 -8.84
N GLY A 186 2.76 -6.91 -8.46
CA GLY A 186 1.73 -7.33 -9.40
C GLY A 186 1.18 -6.15 -10.20
N GLN A 187 0.85 -5.06 -9.49
CA GLN A 187 0.39 -3.82 -10.13
C GLN A 187 1.45 -3.26 -11.10
N LYS A 188 2.70 -3.16 -10.65
CA LYS A 188 3.80 -2.66 -11.50
C LYS A 188 4.01 -3.54 -12.74
N TYR A 189 3.97 -4.86 -12.54
CA TYR A 189 4.10 -5.81 -13.64
C TYR A 189 3.01 -5.62 -14.69
N TRP A 190 1.73 -5.61 -14.28
CA TRP A 190 0.62 -5.48 -15.21
C TRP A 190 0.55 -4.10 -15.87
N CYS A 191 0.79 -3.02 -15.12
CA CYS A 191 0.88 -1.67 -15.71
C CYS A 191 1.97 -1.60 -16.78
N LYS A 192 3.14 -2.21 -16.54
CA LYS A 192 4.19 -2.32 -17.54
C LYS A 192 3.71 -3.10 -18.78
N VAL A 193 3.07 -4.26 -18.59
CA VAL A 193 2.50 -5.05 -19.70
C VAL A 193 1.50 -4.23 -20.51
N PHE A 194 0.59 -3.50 -19.85
CA PHE A 194 -0.40 -2.67 -20.56
C PHE A 194 0.27 -1.56 -21.38
N VAL A 195 1.20 -0.84 -20.80
CA VAL A 195 1.93 0.24 -21.49
C VAL A 195 2.73 -0.29 -22.67
N GLU A 196 3.44 -1.40 -22.52
CA GLU A 196 4.21 -2.04 -23.59
C GLU A 196 3.30 -2.54 -24.73
N ASN A 197 2.06 -2.92 -24.42
CA ASN A 197 1.06 -3.28 -25.43
C ASN A 197 0.30 -2.07 -25.98
N GLY A 198 0.54 -0.88 -25.51
CA GLY A 198 0.04 0.36 -26.10
C GLY A 198 -1.14 1.02 -25.40
N ALA A 199 -1.33 0.74 -24.10
CA ALA A 199 -2.21 1.55 -23.28
C ALA A 199 -1.74 3.00 -23.25
N ASP A 200 -2.65 3.93 -23.40
CA ASP A 200 -2.38 5.37 -23.27
C ASP A 200 -2.73 5.86 -21.86
N VAL A 201 -3.76 5.29 -21.24
CA VAL A 201 -4.18 5.55 -19.87
C VAL A 201 -4.40 4.23 -19.15
N VAL A 202 -3.79 4.05 -17.98
CA VAL A 202 -4.09 2.96 -17.05
C VAL A 202 -4.64 3.58 -15.78
N PHE A 203 -5.88 3.25 -15.45
CA PHE A 203 -6.57 3.75 -14.28
C PHE A 203 -6.96 2.55 -13.41
N SER A 204 -6.07 2.17 -12.49
CA SER A 204 -6.25 1.03 -11.61
C SER A 204 -6.97 1.41 -10.32
N ASP A 205 -7.61 0.43 -9.71
CA ASP A 205 -8.30 0.55 -8.43
C ASP A 205 -8.17 -0.75 -7.62
N HIS A 206 -8.89 -0.92 -6.55
CA HIS A 206 -8.92 -1.99 -5.55
C HIS A 206 -8.15 -1.71 -4.24
N PRO A 207 -6.93 -1.11 -4.21
CA PRO A 207 -6.20 -0.94 -2.95
C PRO A 207 -6.91 -0.10 -1.87
N HIS A 208 -8.00 0.59 -2.18
CA HIS A 208 -8.74 1.47 -1.25
C HIS A 208 -7.90 2.57 -0.60
N ALA A 209 -6.72 2.82 -1.13
CA ALA A 209 -5.75 3.81 -0.66
C ALA A 209 -5.17 4.57 -1.84
N VAL A 210 -4.96 5.87 -1.68
CA VAL A 210 -4.39 6.70 -2.75
C VAL A 210 -2.96 6.24 -3.07
N GLN A 211 -2.71 5.94 -4.34
CA GLN A 211 -1.41 5.50 -4.86
C GLN A 211 -0.89 6.48 -5.92
N PRO A 212 0.40 6.38 -6.32
CA PRO A 212 1.04 7.32 -7.24
C PRO A 212 0.38 7.42 -8.62
N ILE A 213 0.63 8.58 -9.27
CA ILE A 213 0.50 8.74 -10.72
C ILE A 213 1.90 8.67 -11.32
N GLU A 214 2.05 7.86 -12.37
CA GLU A 214 3.29 7.75 -13.14
C GLU A 214 3.04 8.07 -14.62
N TRP A 215 4.07 8.63 -15.28
CA TRP A 215 4.08 8.87 -16.71
C TRP A 215 5.18 8.02 -17.35
N ALA A 216 4.78 7.01 -18.13
CA ALA A 216 5.69 6.08 -18.77
C ALA A 216 5.81 6.39 -20.26
N ASN A 217 7.04 6.42 -20.79
CA ASN A 217 7.25 6.53 -22.23
C ASN A 217 7.02 5.16 -22.87
N ASN A 218 6.10 5.08 -23.84
CA ASN A 218 5.75 3.85 -24.56
C ASN A 218 6.34 3.79 -25.98
N GLY A 219 7.29 4.66 -26.32
CA GLY A 219 7.91 4.76 -27.65
C GLY A 219 7.07 5.52 -28.70
N ARG A 220 5.81 5.82 -28.41
CA ARG A 220 4.88 6.58 -29.28
C ARG A 220 4.36 7.85 -28.61
N GLY A 221 4.75 8.08 -27.37
CA GLY A 221 4.33 9.15 -26.50
C GLY A 221 4.42 8.73 -25.04
N TYR A 222 3.63 9.37 -24.21
CA TYR A 222 3.55 9.03 -22.79
C TYR A 222 2.22 8.36 -22.49
N SER A 223 2.26 7.35 -21.64
CA SER A 223 1.10 6.74 -20.98
C SER A 223 0.98 7.30 -19.57
N MET A 224 -0.23 7.62 -19.16
CA MET A 224 -0.53 7.99 -17.78
C MET A 224 -1.00 6.76 -17.02
N ILE A 225 -0.39 6.49 -15.86
CA ILE A 225 -0.75 5.40 -14.96
C ILE A 225 -1.17 6.01 -13.62
N LEU A 226 -2.40 5.76 -13.18
CA LEU A 226 -2.83 5.94 -11.80
C LEU A 226 -3.00 4.55 -11.18
N TYR A 227 -2.24 4.29 -10.12
CA TYR A 227 -2.29 2.97 -9.48
C TYR A 227 -3.52 2.76 -8.59
N CYS A 228 -4.01 3.78 -7.89
CA CYS A 228 -5.29 3.76 -7.19
C CYS A 228 -5.73 5.18 -6.77
N PRO A 229 -7.00 5.55 -6.99
CA PRO A 229 -7.54 6.85 -6.55
C PRO A 229 -7.97 6.88 -5.08
N GLY A 230 -8.02 5.74 -4.37
CA GLY A 230 -8.68 5.62 -3.07
C GLY A 230 -10.21 5.52 -3.19
N ASN A 231 -10.90 5.59 -2.07
CA ASN A 231 -12.36 5.44 -2.00
C ASN A 231 -13.10 6.74 -2.25
N PHE A 232 -14.02 6.75 -3.22
CA PHE A 232 -14.83 7.94 -3.48
C PHE A 232 -15.92 8.15 -2.42
N ILE A 233 -16.73 7.13 -2.15
CA ILE A 233 -17.75 7.10 -1.10
C ILE A 233 -17.69 5.75 -0.40
N ASN A 234 -17.46 5.75 0.90
CA ASN A 234 -17.48 4.55 1.71
C ASN A 234 -17.84 4.86 3.18
N SER A 235 -18.13 3.82 3.94
CA SER A 235 -18.35 3.90 5.39
C SER A 235 -17.08 3.64 6.22
N PHE A 236 -15.95 3.47 5.57
CA PHE A 236 -14.73 2.91 6.08
C PHE A 236 -13.65 4.00 6.19
N THR A 237 -13.17 4.26 7.40
CA THR A 237 -12.16 5.29 7.69
C THR A 237 -10.82 4.74 8.18
N LEU A 238 -10.76 3.40 8.39
CA LEU A 238 -9.51 2.74 8.77
C LEU A 238 -8.52 2.78 7.61
N TYR A 239 -7.23 2.71 7.90
CA TYR A 239 -6.15 2.65 6.91
C TYR A 239 -6.16 3.80 5.88
N ASP A 240 -6.61 4.99 6.31
CA ASP A 240 -6.77 6.16 5.43
C ASP A 240 -7.78 5.94 4.28
N GLY A 241 -8.74 5.03 4.47
CA GLY A 241 -9.81 4.77 3.52
C GLY A 241 -10.77 5.94 3.29
N ASP A 242 -10.67 6.98 4.10
CA ASP A 242 -11.35 8.28 3.92
C ASP A 242 -10.60 9.25 3.00
N ALA A 243 -9.37 8.91 2.57
CA ALA A 243 -8.58 9.68 1.62
C ALA A 243 -8.84 9.21 0.19
N SER A 244 -9.10 10.13 -0.73
CA SER A 244 -9.22 9.81 -2.16
C SER A 244 -8.88 10.98 -3.07
N ILE A 245 -8.81 10.70 -4.36
CA ILE A 245 -8.64 11.71 -5.39
C ILE A 245 -9.63 11.51 -6.52
N LEU A 246 -10.12 12.62 -7.07
CA LEU A 246 -10.72 12.64 -8.39
C LEU A 246 -9.64 13.04 -9.38
N THR A 247 -9.55 12.31 -10.49
CA THR A 247 -8.52 12.55 -11.51
C THR A 247 -9.16 12.90 -12.84
N ASN A 248 -8.77 14.03 -13.42
CA ASN A 248 -9.09 14.36 -14.80
C ASN A 248 -7.86 14.11 -15.67
N VAL A 249 -8.04 13.41 -16.78
CA VAL A 249 -7.02 13.18 -17.79
C VAL A 249 -7.35 14.03 -19.02
N TYR A 250 -6.39 14.79 -19.48
CA TYR A 250 -6.52 15.66 -20.64
C TYR A 250 -5.87 15.01 -21.87
N LEU A 251 -6.69 14.73 -22.88
CA LEU A 251 -6.24 14.16 -24.13
C LEU A 251 -6.04 15.24 -25.19
N SER A 252 -5.01 15.13 -25.99
CA SER A 252 -4.83 15.96 -27.18
C SER A 252 -5.90 15.65 -28.24
N LYS A 253 -6.66 16.64 -28.69
CA LYS A 253 -7.61 16.46 -29.80
C LYS A 253 -6.99 16.02 -31.11
N GLN A 254 -5.70 16.33 -31.31
CA GLN A 254 -5.00 15.99 -32.54
C GLN A 254 -4.48 14.55 -32.56
N THR A 255 -4.08 14.03 -31.40
CA THR A 255 -3.39 12.74 -31.30
C THR A 255 -4.11 11.70 -30.46
N GLY A 256 -5.12 12.09 -29.68
CA GLY A 256 -5.79 11.24 -28.68
C GLY A 256 -4.92 10.86 -27.49
N LYS A 257 -3.66 11.36 -27.40
CA LYS A 257 -2.73 10.97 -26.34
C LYS A 257 -2.88 11.84 -25.10
N PRO A 258 -2.65 11.30 -23.89
CA PRO A 258 -2.69 12.07 -22.66
C PRO A 258 -1.54 13.09 -22.62
N ILE A 259 -1.89 14.35 -22.30
CA ILE A 259 -0.96 15.47 -22.26
C ILE A 259 -0.79 16.05 -20.86
N ALA A 260 -1.76 15.83 -19.99
CA ALA A 260 -1.76 16.26 -18.60
C ALA A 260 -2.77 15.42 -17.79
N ALA A 261 -2.60 15.38 -16.49
CA ALA A 261 -3.64 14.98 -15.57
C ALA A 261 -3.74 16.00 -14.42
N SER A 262 -4.94 16.16 -13.87
CA SER A 262 -5.14 16.93 -12.64
C SER A 262 -5.81 16.07 -11.59
N ILE A 263 -5.44 16.27 -10.33
CA ILE A 263 -6.07 15.65 -9.18
C ILE A 263 -6.78 16.69 -8.32
N ILE A 264 -7.93 16.30 -7.77
CA ILE A 264 -8.66 17.04 -6.75
C ILE A 264 -8.66 16.17 -5.49
N PRO A 265 -7.98 16.59 -4.40
CA PRO A 265 -7.99 15.85 -3.14
C PRO A 265 -9.39 15.82 -2.53
N LEU A 266 -9.84 14.62 -2.18
CA LEU A 266 -11.14 14.36 -1.58
C LEU A 266 -10.98 13.72 -0.19
N TYR A 267 -12.01 13.95 0.62
CA TYR A 267 -12.18 13.36 1.92
C TYR A 267 -13.56 12.71 2.00
N ALA A 268 -13.62 11.45 2.40
CA ALA A 268 -14.89 10.76 2.66
C ALA A 268 -15.38 11.12 4.07
N SER A 269 -16.16 12.18 4.16
CA SER A 269 -16.76 12.64 5.42
C SER A 269 -17.98 11.81 5.79
N SER A 270 -18.15 11.54 7.09
CA SER A 270 -19.39 10.97 7.63
C SER A 270 -20.09 11.97 8.55
N ALA A 271 -21.37 12.12 8.37
CA ALA A 271 -22.23 12.97 9.22
C ALA A 271 -23.52 12.25 9.60
N VAL A 272 -24.19 12.70 10.65
CA VAL A 272 -25.55 12.25 10.96
C VAL A 272 -26.53 13.21 10.31
N ASP A 273 -27.38 12.70 9.44
CA ASP A 273 -28.49 13.46 8.90
C ASP A 273 -29.47 13.80 10.02
N LEU A 274 -29.67 15.09 10.28
CA LEU A 274 -30.45 15.54 11.42
C LEU A 274 -31.96 15.26 11.30
N GLN A 275 -32.47 14.98 10.09
CA GLN A 275 -33.88 14.67 9.87
C GLN A 275 -34.16 13.18 10.04
N SER A 276 -33.31 12.35 9.47
CA SER A 276 -33.48 10.88 9.51
C SER A 276 -32.76 10.21 10.68
N GLY A 277 -31.83 10.89 11.37
CA GLY A 277 -30.97 10.32 12.39
C GLY A 277 -29.96 9.29 11.85
N LYS A 278 -29.87 9.11 10.54
CA LYS A 278 -29.00 8.11 9.91
C LYS A 278 -27.64 8.70 9.58
N LYS A 279 -26.62 7.85 9.66
CA LYS A 279 -25.27 8.17 9.20
C LYS A 279 -25.28 8.30 7.67
N VAL A 280 -24.78 9.39 7.16
CA VAL A 280 -24.61 9.65 5.73
C VAL A 280 -23.14 9.87 5.43
N PHE A 281 -22.72 9.43 4.25
CA PHE A 281 -21.34 9.54 3.78
C PHE A 281 -21.30 10.47 2.57
N LYS A 282 -20.28 11.33 2.51
CA LYS A 282 -20.10 12.32 1.45
C LYS A 282 -18.64 12.37 1.03
N GLY A 283 -18.39 12.26 -0.26
CA GLY A 283 -17.12 12.68 -0.85
C GLY A 283 -17.05 14.21 -0.82
N MET A 284 -16.06 14.79 -0.19
CA MET A 284 -15.91 16.24 -0.02
C MET A 284 -14.54 16.70 -0.52
N PRO A 285 -14.46 17.71 -1.42
CA PRO A 285 -13.18 18.31 -1.79
C PRO A 285 -12.54 18.98 -0.58
N ILE A 286 -11.29 18.61 -0.27
CA ILE A 286 -10.58 19.14 0.89
C ILE A 286 -10.44 20.66 0.79
N TYR A 287 -10.15 21.17 -0.41
CA TYR A 287 -10.06 22.62 -0.65
C TYR A 287 -11.32 23.37 -0.19
N LYS A 288 -12.50 22.87 -0.56
CA LYS A 288 -13.78 23.50 -0.14
C LYS A 288 -14.01 23.40 1.36
N ALA A 289 -13.71 22.25 1.96
CA ALA A 289 -13.81 22.06 3.39
C ALA A 289 -12.95 23.06 4.16
N VAL A 290 -11.70 23.25 3.74
CA VAL A 290 -10.78 24.21 4.38
C VAL A 290 -11.24 25.65 4.17
N ARG A 291 -11.74 25.99 2.99
CA ARG A 291 -12.26 27.35 2.71
C ARG A 291 -13.49 27.66 3.56
N ASP A 292 -14.41 26.72 3.70
CA ASP A 292 -15.59 26.89 4.54
C ASP A 292 -15.21 27.03 6.01
N ASN A 293 -14.22 26.30 6.50
CA ASN A 293 -13.68 26.47 7.84
C ASN A 293 -13.04 27.86 8.03
N ALA A 294 -12.24 28.32 7.07
CA ALA A 294 -11.63 29.64 7.11
C ALA A 294 -12.67 30.76 7.13
N LEU A 295 -13.89 30.51 6.66
CA LEU A 295 -15.06 31.41 6.72
C LEU A 295 -15.84 31.23 8.03
N GLY A 296 -15.36 30.44 9.00
CA GLY A 296 -16.01 30.21 10.29
C GLY A 296 -17.19 29.25 10.26
N LYS A 297 -17.22 28.33 9.28
CA LYS A 297 -18.30 27.35 9.10
C LYS A 297 -17.87 25.92 9.43
N ASN A 298 -18.23 25.45 10.62
CA ASN A 298 -18.55 24.03 10.94
C ASN A 298 -17.49 22.91 10.81
N ILE A 299 -16.20 23.15 10.74
CA ILE A 299 -15.21 22.08 10.88
C ILE A 299 -14.65 22.08 12.30
N SER A 300 -14.71 20.93 13.01
CA SER A 300 -14.08 20.78 14.32
C SER A 300 -12.55 20.80 14.20
N GLY A 301 -11.86 21.14 15.29
CA GLY A 301 -10.39 21.11 15.32
C GLY A 301 -9.82 19.72 15.00
N THR A 302 -10.49 18.67 15.45
CA THR A 302 -10.11 17.27 15.16
C THR A 302 -10.28 16.94 13.67
N GLU A 303 -11.37 17.39 13.06
CA GLU A 303 -11.60 17.19 11.64
C GLU A 303 -10.60 17.98 10.78
N TYR A 304 -10.27 19.21 11.18
CA TYR A 304 -9.24 19.99 10.51
C TYR A 304 -7.86 19.28 10.53
N THR A 305 -7.49 18.74 11.67
CA THR A 305 -6.25 17.92 11.79
C THR A 305 -6.30 16.71 10.86
N ARG A 306 -7.43 16.00 10.80
CA ARG A 306 -7.59 14.87 9.88
C ARG A 306 -7.50 15.29 8.41
N LEU A 307 -8.10 16.41 8.03
CA LEU A 307 -7.97 16.95 6.68
C LEU A 307 -6.54 17.29 6.31
N GLN A 308 -5.76 17.80 7.25
CA GLN A 308 -4.33 18.06 7.07
C GLN A 308 -3.56 16.77 6.81
N ASP A 309 -3.81 15.72 7.60
CA ASP A 309 -3.15 14.43 7.44
C ASP A 309 -3.49 13.80 6.08
N ILE A 310 -4.77 13.78 5.72
CA ILE A 310 -5.24 13.27 4.43
C ILE A 310 -4.61 14.06 3.27
N HIS A 311 -4.57 15.38 3.35
CA HIS A 311 -3.97 16.20 2.30
C HIS A 311 -2.48 15.89 2.12
N ARG A 312 -1.74 15.74 3.21
CA ARG A 312 -0.32 15.33 3.17
C ARG A 312 -0.14 13.94 2.57
N ILE A 313 -0.97 12.97 2.96
CA ILE A 313 -0.98 11.62 2.40
C ILE A 313 -1.16 11.67 0.88
N ILE A 314 -2.18 12.39 0.42
CA ILE A 314 -2.51 12.50 -1.00
C ILE A 314 -1.35 13.18 -1.76
N THR A 315 -0.91 14.35 -1.30
CA THR A 315 0.14 15.10 -2.00
C THR A 315 1.46 14.36 -1.99
N LYS A 316 1.77 13.63 -0.92
CA LYS A 316 2.94 12.76 -0.88
C LYS A 316 2.86 11.61 -1.86
N SER A 317 1.72 10.90 -1.89
CA SER A 317 1.53 9.75 -2.79
C SER A 317 1.58 10.16 -4.25
N VAL A 318 0.90 11.25 -4.62
CA VAL A 318 0.69 11.62 -6.03
C VAL A 318 1.73 12.62 -6.55
N LEU A 319 2.15 13.58 -5.71
CA LEU A 319 3.06 14.66 -6.11
C LEU A 319 4.50 14.46 -5.59
N ASN A 320 4.72 13.42 -4.78
CA ASN A 320 5.96 13.24 -4.02
C ASN A 320 6.38 14.49 -3.21
N ALA A 321 5.39 15.24 -2.71
CA ALA A 321 5.57 16.45 -1.93
C ALA A 321 4.56 16.47 -0.77
N GLU A 322 5.04 16.65 0.46
CA GLU A 322 4.20 16.82 1.63
C GLU A 322 3.78 18.28 1.74
N LEU A 323 2.54 18.58 1.35
CA LEU A 323 2.01 19.95 1.38
C LEU A 323 1.05 20.12 2.55
N ASP A 324 1.23 21.21 3.29
CA ASP A 324 0.31 21.62 4.34
C ASP A 324 -0.97 22.24 3.75
N LEU A 325 -2.04 22.29 4.55
CA LEU A 325 -3.30 22.89 4.13
C LEU A 325 -3.19 24.38 3.77
N ASP A 326 -2.20 25.09 4.32
CA ASP A 326 -1.92 26.48 3.95
C ASP A 326 -1.51 26.62 2.48
N ALA A 327 -0.91 25.58 1.91
CA ALA A 327 -0.51 25.51 0.50
C ALA A 327 -1.55 24.79 -0.38
N ILE A 328 -2.75 24.52 0.14
CA ILE A 328 -3.76 23.76 -0.58
C ILE A 328 -4.22 24.48 -1.85
N GLN A 329 -4.25 23.72 -2.94
CA GLN A 329 -4.85 24.11 -4.21
C GLN A 329 -6.10 23.29 -4.48
N GLU A 330 -7.05 23.86 -5.22
CA GLU A 330 -8.23 23.13 -5.64
C GLU A 330 -7.89 21.96 -6.55
N LYS A 331 -6.88 22.14 -7.42
CA LYS A 331 -6.38 21.13 -8.36
C LYS A 331 -4.87 21.17 -8.41
N TYR A 332 -4.27 20.00 -8.49
CA TYR A 332 -2.84 19.82 -8.76
C TYR A 332 -2.66 19.16 -10.12
N PHE A 333 -1.72 19.64 -10.90
CA PHE A 333 -1.46 19.14 -12.24
C PHE A 333 -0.18 18.30 -12.31
N THR A 334 -0.22 17.22 -13.09
CA THR A 334 0.93 16.41 -13.47
C THR A 334 1.07 16.35 -15.00
N PHE A 335 2.30 16.28 -15.48
CA PHE A 335 2.61 16.33 -16.91
C PHE A 335 3.65 15.28 -17.29
N PRO A 336 3.65 14.76 -18.55
CA PRO A 336 4.59 13.74 -18.98
C PRO A 336 6.09 14.10 -18.81
N LYS A 337 6.44 15.38 -19.01
CA LYS A 337 7.85 15.86 -18.92
C LYS A 337 8.24 16.30 -17.51
N VAL A 338 7.27 16.47 -16.64
CA VAL A 338 7.40 16.72 -15.20
C VAL A 338 7.00 15.44 -14.46
N GLY A 339 6.83 14.35 -15.17
CA GLY A 339 6.90 13.06 -14.54
C GLY A 339 8.12 13.12 -13.64
N TYR A 340 7.87 12.97 -12.33
CA TYR A 340 8.97 12.78 -11.40
C TYR A 340 9.77 11.63 -12.00
N ALA A 341 10.81 11.99 -12.81
CA ALA A 341 11.92 11.11 -12.88
C ALA A 341 12.14 10.77 -11.41
N ARG A 342 11.99 9.48 -11.04
CA ARG A 342 12.80 9.05 -9.92
C ARG A 342 14.14 9.72 -10.23
N GLN A 343 14.38 10.84 -9.60
CA GLN A 343 15.74 11.15 -9.33
C GLN A 343 16.19 9.83 -8.69
N ASN A 344 17.04 9.11 -9.40
CA ASN A 344 18.12 8.47 -8.74
C ASN A 344 18.81 9.60 -7.98
N VAL A 345 18.15 9.97 -6.87
CA VAL A 345 18.82 10.47 -5.74
C VAL A 345 19.49 9.20 -5.19
N ALA A 346 20.62 8.86 -5.79
CA ALA A 346 21.79 8.76 -4.97
C ALA A 346 21.86 10.14 -4.28
N SER A 347 20.95 10.37 -3.34
CA SER A 347 21.06 11.40 -2.35
C SER A 347 22.44 11.14 -1.78
N LYS A 348 23.34 12.11 -1.89
CA LYS A 348 24.39 12.25 -0.89
C LYS A 348 23.70 11.83 0.39
N VAL A 349 24.15 10.73 0.96
CA VAL A 349 23.66 10.28 2.27
C VAL A 349 24.03 11.43 3.17
N ASP A 350 23.04 12.29 3.49
CA ASP A 350 23.26 13.28 4.52
C ASP A 350 23.70 12.47 5.72
N SER A 351 24.84 12.80 6.30
CA SER A 351 25.43 12.04 7.39
C SER A 351 24.38 11.82 8.49
N LEU A 352 24.32 10.61 9.05
CA LEU A 352 23.50 10.34 10.23
C LEU A 352 23.96 11.27 11.35
N GLU A 353 22.99 11.85 12.08
CA GLU A 353 23.29 12.79 13.18
C GLU A 353 23.42 12.03 14.48
N TYR A 354 24.49 12.27 15.23
CA TYR A 354 24.68 11.76 16.58
C TYR A 354 25.70 12.64 17.36
N HIS A 355 25.57 12.65 18.68
CA HIS A 355 26.48 13.36 19.54
C HIS A 355 27.85 12.66 19.65
N SER A 356 28.90 13.40 19.94
CA SER A 356 30.27 12.88 20.07
C SER A 356 30.42 11.82 21.16
N ASN A 357 29.56 11.84 22.18
CA ASN A 357 29.49 10.89 23.30
C ASN A 357 28.46 9.77 23.14
N ASN A 358 27.96 9.54 21.91
CA ASN A 358 27.01 8.46 21.64
C ASN A 358 27.67 7.09 21.93
N GLN A 359 27.10 6.32 22.87
CA GLN A 359 27.67 5.06 23.34
C GLN A 359 27.80 4.01 22.22
N LEU A 360 26.78 3.89 21.35
CA LEU A 360 26.84 2.96 20.22
C LEU A 360 27.94 3.36 19.23
N ALA A 361 28.02 4.66 18.93
CA ALA A 361 29.04 5.17 18.01
C ALA A 361 30.48 4.95 18.58
N GLU A 362 30.66 5.07 19.88
CA GLU A 362 31.91 4.77 20.54
C GLU A 362 32.28 3.28 20.47
N LEU A 363 31.31 2.39 20.74
CA LEU A 363 31.51 0.93 20.62
C LEU A 363 31.88 0.54 19.19
N ILE A 364 31.17 1.09 18.17
CA ILE A 364 31.48 0.81 16.77
C ILE A 364 32.88 1.32 16.41
N ARG A 365 33.26 2.56 16.82
CA ARG A 365 34.62 3.09 16.54
C ARG A 365 35.71 2.22 17.11
N ASN A 366 35.53 1.71 18.33
CA ASN A 366 36.52 0.95 19.05
C ASN A 366 36.56 -0.54 18.65
N ALA A 367 35.50 -1.07 18.01
CA ALA A 367 35.47 -2.44 17.59
C ALA A 367 36.48 -2.72 16.46
N SER A 368 37.18 -3.84 16.51
CA SER A 368 38.01 -4.30 15.40
C SER A 368 37.16 -4.83 14.23
N LYS A 369 36.09 -5.56 14.56
CA LYS A 369 35.06 -6.04 13.62
C LYS A 369 33.69 -5.97 14.28
N VAL A 370 32.66 -5.59 13.54
CA VAL A 370 31.26 -5.57 13.99
C VAL A 370 30.48 -6.68 13.30
N CYS A 371 29.74 -7.51 14.04
CA CYS A 371 28.80 -8.48 13.48
C CYS A 371 27.36 -8.06 13.76
N PHE A 372 26.55 -7.87 12.72
CA PHE A 372 25.13 -7.59 12.84
C PHE A 372 24.35 -8.91 12.81
N VAL A 373 23.65 -9.21 13.89
CA VAL A 373 22.83 -10.43 14.03
C VAL A 373 21.37 -10.04 14.06
N GLY A 374 20.55 -10.60 13.18
CA GLY A 374 19.14 -10.21 13.19
C GLY A 374 18.24 -10.87 12.16
N ASP A 375 17.00 -10.43 12.16
CA ASP A 375 15.93 -10.94 11.31
C ASP A 375 15.89 -10.30 9.90
N SER A 376 14.73 -10.33 9.26
CA SER A 376 14.52 -9.81 7.90
C SER A 376 14.85 -8.32 7.74
N ILE A 377 14.75 -7.52 8.80
CA ILE A 377 15.07 -6.09 8.76
C ILE A 377 16.59 -5.90 8.72
N THR A 378 17.33 -6.75 9.43
CA THR A 378 18.79 -6.80 9.35
C THR A 378 19.26 -7.46 8.05
N GLU A 379 18.58 -8.50 7.58
CA GLU A 379 18.86 -9.15 6.29
C GLU A 379 18.63 -8.22 5.10
N GLY A 380 17.74 -7.22 5.23
CA GLY A 380 17.34 -6.38 4.12
C GLY A 380 16.46 -7.09 3.10
N THR A 381 15.67 -8.09 3.53
CA THR A 381 14.87 -9.01 2.69
C THR A 381 14.04 -8.30 1.61
N LYS A 382 13.45 -7.17 1.93
CA LYS A 382 12.61 -6.40 0.99
C LYS A 382 13.38 -5.33 0.22
N ASN A 383 14.68 -5.18 0.46
CA ASN A 383 15.51 -4.10 -0.07
C ASN A 383 16.75 -4.61 -0.83
N GLY A 384 16.67 -5.83 -1.38
CA GLY A 384 17.77 -6.42 -2.16
C GLY A 384 19.01 -6.72 -1.30
N GLY A 385 18.81 -6.98 -0.01
CA GLY A 385 19.89 -7.27 0.93
C GLY A 385 20.45 -6.03 1.65
N TYR A 386 19.89 -4.84 1.44
CA TYR A 386 20.28 -3.62 2.15
C TYR A 386 19.50 -3.50 3.47
N GLY A 387 20.18 -3.80 4.59
CA GLY A 387 19.60 -3.82 5.92
C GLY A 387 19.60 -2.46 6.62
N TRP A 388 18.91 -2.38 7.77
CA TRP A 388 18.80 -1.15 8.55
C TRP A 388 20.14 -0.57 8.99
N PHE A 389 21.16 -1.41 9.16
CA PHE A 389 22.46 -1.02 9.69
C PHE A 389 23.43 -0.48 8.62
N GLU A 390 23.13 -0.66 7.33
CA GLU A 390 24.02 -0.25 6.24
C GLU A 390 24.36 1.26 6.30
N PRO A 391 23.39 2.20 6.40
CA PRO A 391 23.73 3.61 6.56
C PRO A 391 24.52 3.89 7.84
N LEU A 392 24.27 3.12 8.91
CA LEU A 392 24.98 3.25 10.16
C LEU A 392 26.47 2.90 9.97
N ILE A 393 26.75 1.74 9.41
CA ILE A 393 28.14 1.29 9.26
C ILE A 393 28.90 2.10 8.21
N GLU A 394 28.25 2.52 7.14
CA GLU A 394 28.79 3.40 6.11
C GLU A 394 29.25 4.74 6.67
N SER A 395 28.56 5.27 7.71
CA SER A 395 28.96 6.52 8.37
C SER A 395 30.28 6.42 9.13
N PHE A 396 30.78 5.21 9.38
CA PHE A 396 32.09 4.95 10.02
C PHE A 396 33.21 4.64 9.02
N GLY A 397 32.97 4.81 7.72
CA GLY A 397 33.96 4.61 6.67
C GLY A 397 34.30 3.13 6.45
N ASN A 398 35.59 2.82 6.32
CA ASN A 398 36.06 1.43 6.02
C ASN A 398 36.05 0.52 7.26
N LYS A 399 34.95 0.48 8.01
CA LYS A 399 34.81 -0.39 9.16
C LYS A 399 34.64 -1.85 8.72
N ASP A 400 35.40 -2.75 9.32
CA ASP A 400 35.22 -4.19 9.08
C ASP A 400 33.93 -4.67 9.75
N TYR A 401 33.08 -5.31 8.97
CA TYR A 401 31.81 -5.83 9.47
C TYR A 401 31.39 -7.11 8.75
N SER A 402 30.51 -7.86 9.43
CA SER A 402 29.79 -8.99 8.88
C SER A 402 28.35 -8.97 9.30
N ARG A 403 27.55 -9.78 8.63
CA ARG A 403 26.12 -9.92 8.91
C ARG A 403 25.75 -11.38 8.98
N PHE A 404 25.14 -11.78 10.11
CA PHE A 404 24.43 -13.03 10.25
C PHE A 404 22.94 -12.74 10.46
N ALA A 405 22.17 -12.80 9.39
CA ALA A 405 20.76 -12.41 9.43
C ALA A 405 19.91 -13.35 8.59
N LYS A 406 18.69 -13.63 9.09
CA LYS A 406 17.75 -14.51 8.42
C LYS A 406 16.31 -14.04 8.61
N GLY A 407 15.66 -13.78 7.50
CA GLY A 407 14.26 -13.37 7.47
C GLY A 407 13.33 -14.45 8.00
N SER A 408 12.27 -14.00 8.70
CA SER A 408 11.23 -14.84 9.28
C SER A 408 11.65 -15.72 10.45
N GLU A 409 12.90 -15.62 10.93
CA GLU A 409 13.41 -16.46 12.00
C GLU A 409 13.23 -15.84 13.39
N THR A 410 13.05 -16.71 14.39
CA THR A 410 12.93 -16.37 15.82
C THR A 410 14.29 -16.45 16.52
N SER A 411 14.36 -16.00 17.78
CA SER A 411 15.56 -16.11 18.61
C SER A 411 16.12 -17.54 18.71
N ARG A 412 15.25 -18.53 18.59
CA ARG A 412 15.65 -19.94 18.60
C ARG A 412 16.59 -20.28 17.44
N TYR A 413 16.32 -19.76 16.25
CA TYR A 413 17.18 -19.96 15.08
C TYR A 413 18.60 -19.46 15.34
N PHE A 414 18.74 -18.26 15.91
CA PHE A 414 20.06 -17.70 16.19
C PHE A 414 20.82 -18.50 17.27
N LEU A 415 20.10 -19.04 18.25
CA LEU A 415 20.69 -19.94 19.23
C LEU A 415 21.13 -21.29 18.59
N GLU A 416 20.36 -21.86 17.70
CA GLU A 416 20.69 -23.08 16.96
C GLU A 416 21.93 -22.89 16.07
N HIS A 417 22.18 -21.66 15.54
CA HIS A 417 23.33 -21.32 14.71
C HIS A 417 24.44 -20.55 15.48
N LYS A 418 24.47 -20.69 16.78
CA LYS A 418 25.46 -20.00 17.65
C LYS A 418 26.92 -20.25 17.27
N GLU A 419 27.24 -21.43 16.73
CA GLU A 419 28.59 -21.78 16.27
C GLU A 419 29.00 -20.95 15.07
N GLU A 420 28.10 -20.78 14.10
CA GLU A 420 28.32 -19.96 12.91
C GLU A 420 28.48 -18.48 13.30
N ILE A 421 27.61 -17.98 14.19
CA ILE A 421 27.68 -16.60 14.69
C ILE A 421 29.00 -16.36 15.44
N ALA A 422 29.40 -17.27 16.31
CA ALA A 422 30.66 -17.17 17.04
C ALA A 422 31.90 -17.21 16.11
N SER A 423 31.81 -17.97 14.98
CA SER A 423 32.89 -18.07 13.99
C SER A 423 33.20 -16.75 13.28
N GLU A 424 32.28 -15.78 13.30
CA GLU A 424 32.52 -14.43 12.80
C GLU A 424 33.62 -13.70 13.55
N ASN A 425 33.90 -14.11 14.77
CA ASN A 425 34.98 -13.60 15.62
C ASN A 425 35.02 -12.08 15.71
N ALA A 426 33.84 -11.47 15.84
CA ALA A 426 33.69 -10.02 15.96
C ALA A 426 33.97 -9.55 17.39
N SER A 427 34.54 -8.37 17.55
CA SER A 427 34.71 -7.75 18.87
C SER A 427 33.46 -7.02 19.35
N LEU A 428 32.48 -6.79 18.46
CA LEU A 428 31.19 -6.22 18.78
C LEU A 428 30.07 -6.97 18.00
N TYR A 429 29.08 -7.47 18.73
CA TYR A 429 27.88 -8.05 18.17
C TYR A 429 26.71 -7.12 18.42
N ILE A 430 26.01 -6.68 17.37
CA ILE A 430 24.80 -5.87 17.45
C ILE A 430 23.61 -6.74 17.05
N CYS A 431 22.79 -7.10 18.04
CA CYS A 431 21.70 -8.06 17.94
C CYS A 431 20.35 -7.34 17.80
N ALA A 432 19.63 -7.58 16.71
CA ALA A 432 18.34 -6.96 16.38
C ALA A 432 17.35 -8.02 15.88
N PHE A 433 16.84 -8.83 16.80
CA PHE A 433 15.83 -9.87 16.53
C PHE A 433 14.85 -9.99 17.69
N GLY A 434 13.76 -10.72 17.49
CA GLY A 434 12.70 -10.94 18.48
C GLY A 434 11.31 -10.55 18.01
N CYS A 435 11.18 -9.76 16.94
CA CYS A 435 9.86 -9.40 16.43
C CYS A 435 9.08 -10.62 15.91
N ASN A 436 9.76 -11.62 15.35
CA ASN A 436 9.13 -12.86 14.89
C ASN A 436 8.73 -13.77 16.06
N ASP A 437 9.41 -13.69 17.19
CA ASP A 437 9.02 -14.38 18.42
C ASP A 437 7.64 -13.93 18.92
N ILE A 438 7.29 -12.66 18.69
CA ILE A 438 6.01 -12.05 19.05
C ILE A 438 4.95 -12.31 17.98
N ARG A 439 5.30 -12.14 16.70
CA ARG A 439 4.36 -12.11 15.57
C ARG A 439 3.87 -13.48 15.15
N TYR A 440 4.78 -14.47 15.12
CA TYR A 440 4.43 -15.82 14.67
C TYR A 440 3.68 -16.56 15.74
N ARG A 441 2.43 -16.86 15.44
CA ARG A 441 1.58 -17.69 16.25
C ARG A 441 1.17 -18.92 15.46
N ASP A 442 1.34 -20.07 16.07
CA ASP A 442 0.69 -21.28 15.64
C ASP A 442 -0.69 -21.31 16.29
N SER A 443 -1.75 -21.14 15.48
CA SER A 443 -3.16 -21.29 15.86
C SER A 443 -3.55 -20.69 17.22
N ALA A 444 -3.31 -19.41 17.45
CA ALA A 444 -3.64 -18.63 18.65
C ALA A 444 -2.61 -18.66 19.79
N LYS A 445 -1.37 -19.08 19.55
CA LYS A 445 -0.32 -19.01 20.56
C LYS A 445 0.84 -18.12 20.08
N CYS A 446 1.39 -17.35 21.00
CA CYS A 446 2.66 -16.66 20.75
C CYS A 446 3.71 -17.70 20.35
N ALA A 447 4.55 -17.38 19.39
CA ALA A 447 5.63 -18.25 18.98
C ALA A 447 6.55 -18.57 20.18
N MET A 448 6.70 -17.59 21.07
CA MET A 448 7.56 -17.72 22.25
C MET A 448 7.08 -16.81 23.39
N THR A 449 7.37 -17.14 24.63
CA THR A 449 7.21 -16.22 25.76
C THR A 449 8.43 -15.32 25.89
N ALA A 450 8.28 -14.17 26.58
CA ALA A 450 9.41 -13.27 26.81
C ALA A 450 10.54 -13.94 27.61
N GLU A 451 10.19 -14.85 28.56
CA GLU A 451 11.16 -15.61 29.34
C GLU A 451 11.93 -16.59 28.45
N ALA A 452 11.27 -17.30 27.53
CA ALA A 452 11.91 -18.21 26.61
C ALA A 452 12.81 -17.47 25.61
N TYR A 453 12.36 -16.29 25.14
CA TYR A 453 13.16 -15.38 24.31
C TYR A 453 14.45 -14.97 25.03
N ILE A 454 14.36 -14.48 26.27
CA ILE A 454 15.52 -14.06 27.07
C ILE A 454 16.44 -15.24 27.36
N LYS A 455 15.91 -16.44 27.57
CA LYS A 455 16.72 -17.63 27.73
C LYS A 455 17.57 -17.91 26.46
N ASN A 456 16.97 -17.82 25.28
CA ASN A 456 17.69 -17.99 24.03
C ASN A 456 18.78 -16.92 23.85
N VAL A 457 18.46 -15.66 24.16
CA VAL A 457 19.43 -14.54 24.15
C VAL A 457 20.61 -14.81 25.10
N SER A 458 20.32 -15.20 26.35
CA SER A 458 21.34 -15.50 27.36
C SER A 458 22.24 -16.66 26.93
N ASP A 459 21.66 -17.76 26.45
CA ASP A 459 22.40 -18.92 26.01
C ASP A 459 23.31 -18.60 24.80
N LEU A 460 22.83 -17.74 23.88
CA LEU A 460 23.62 -17.27 22.73
C LEU A 460 24.80 -16.41 23.18
N VAL A 461 24.55 -15.40 24.06
CA VAL A 461 25.59 -14.51 24.57
C VAL A 461 26.67 -15.31 25.31
N ASN A 462 26.27 -16.21 26.22
CA ASN A 462 27.20 -17.04 26.99
C ASN A 462 28.07 -17.90 26.08
N TYR A 463 27.46 -18.52 25.04
CA TYR A 463 28.22 -19.33 24.09
C TYR A 463 29.27 -18.51 23.31
N ILE A 464 28.89 -17.32 22.82
CA ILE A 464 29.83 -16.46 22.08
C ILE A 464 30.94 -15.94 23.02
N ALA A 465 30.58 -15.51 24.23
CA ALA A 465 31.55 -15.01 25.21
C ALA A 465 32.55 -16.10 25.65
N ASP A 466 32.11 -17.35 25.77
CA ASP A 466 33.02 -18.49 26.01
C ASP A 466 34.05 -18.69 24.91
N LYS A 467 33.68 -18.46 23.64
CA LYS A 467 34.55 -18.59 22.48
C LYS A 467 35.41 -17.35 22.22
N ASN A 468 34.86 -16.17 22.52
CA ASN A 468 35.51 -14.87 22.38
C ASN A 468 35.25 -14.01 23.63
N PRO A 469 36.09 -14.14 24.68
CA PRO A 469 35.93 -13.39 25.94
C PRO A 469 36.04 -11.86 25.80
N SER A 470 36.52 -11.37 24.66
CA SER A 470 36.61 -9.92 24.38
C SER A 470 35.40 -9.37 23.61
N ALA A 471 34.43 -10.23 23.28
CA ALA A 471 33.22 -9.82 22.56
C ALA A 471 32.35 -8.89 23.43
N ASN A 472 31.94 -7.78 22.84
CA ASN A 472 30.92 -6.90 23.40
C ASN A 472 29.59 -7.13 22.66
N PHE A 473 28.50 -6.83 23.37
CA PHE A 473 27.15 -7.00 22.81
C PHE A 473 26.33 -5.73 22.98
N VAL A 474 25.53 -5.46 21.94
CA VAL A 474 24.48 -4.43 21.94
C VAL A 474 23.18 -5.09 21.51
N PHE A 475 22.12 -4.82 22.23
CA PHE A 475 20.80 -5.35 21.89
C PHE A 475 19.86 -4.23 21.50
N ILE A 476 19.23 -4.39 20.33
CA ILE A 476 18.14 -3.56 19.85
C ILE A 476 16.82 -4.21 20.29
N ALA A 477 15.92 -3.43 20.86
CA ALA A 477 14.56 -3.91 21.17
C ALA A 477 13.91 -4.52 19.92
N PRO A 478 13.09 -5.58 20.08
CA PRO A 478 12.36 -6.15 18.94
C PRO A 478 11.62 -5.07 18.16
N TRP A 479 11.81 -5.08 16.83
CA TRP A 479 11.17 -4.10 15.97
C TRP A 479 9.65 -4.22 16.06
N GLU A 480 8.97 -3.15 16.44
CA GLU A 480 7.52 -3.14 16.44
C GLU A 480 6.98 -3.10 15.01
N SER A 481 6.02 -3.98 14.73
CA SER A 481 5.26 -3.90 13.48
C SER A 481 4.17 -2.84 13.56
N SER A 482 3.64 -2.41 12.41
CA SER A 482 2.50 -1.50 12.37
C SER A 482 1.30 -2.09 13.13
N PRO A 483 0.35 -1.29 13.61
CA PRO A 483 -0.86 -1.78 14.27
C PRO A 483 -1.62 -2.86 13.48
N TYR A 484 -1.47 -2.86 12.18
CA TYR A 484 -2.20 -3.71 11.22
C TYR A 484 -1.35 -4.83 10.63
N ASP A 485 -0.51 -5.44 11.44
CA ASP A 485 0.33 -6.56 11.01
C ASP A 485 -0.51 -7.84 10.85
N PRO A 486 -0.68 -8.36 9.62
CA PRO A 486 -1.53 -9.52 9.36
C PRO A 486 -0.96 -10.83 9.93
N TYR A 487 0.30 -10.83 10.37
CA TYR A 487 0.98 -11.98 10.97
C TYR A 487 1.03 -11.92 12.49
N CYS A 488 0.40 -10.93 13.09
CA CYS A 488 0.23 -10.82 14.53
C CYS A 488 -1.23 -11.11 14.88
N TYR A 489 -1.51 -12.36 15.26
CA TYR A 489 -2.88 -12.87 15.50
C TYR A 489 -3.46 -12.50 16.86
N VAL A 490 -3.11 -11.34 17.40
CA VAL A 490 -3.66 -10.80 18.65
C VAL A 490 -4.23 -9.42 18.39
N ASP A 491 -5.12 -8.99 19.27
CA ASP A 491 -5.59 -7.62 19.23
C ASP A 491 -4.45 -6.62 19.50
N LEU A 492 -4.70 -5.35 19.21
CA LEU A 492 -3.70 -4.31 19.29
C LEU A 492 -3.16 -4.13 20.72
N GLU A 493 -4.03 -4.20 21.74
CA GLU A 493 -3.66 -4.03 23.13
C GLU A 493 -2.74 -5.20 23.60
N GLU A 494 -3.10 -6.43 23.28
CA GLU A 494 -2.27 -7.59 23.59
C GLU A 494 -0.90 -7.51 22.86
N LYS A 495 -0.89 -7.05 21.62
CA LYS A 495 0.34 -6.83 20.85
C LYS A 495 1.25 -5.79 21.50
N GLU A 496 0.71 -4.64 21.88
CA GLU A 496 1.46 -3.59 22.57
C GLU A 496 2.03 -4.08 23.89
N ASN A 497 1.25 -4.83 24.66
CA ASN A 497 1.67 -5.47 25.90
C ASN A 497 2.81 -6.48 25.69
N LEU A 498 2.75 -7.29 24.63
CA LEU A 498 3.82 -8.24 24.28
C LEU A 498 5.12 -7.52 23.93
N TYR A 499 5.09 -6.50 23.06
CA TYR A 499 6.30 -5.72 22.74
C TYR A 499 6.88 -5.03 23.97
N ALA A 500 6.04 -4.48 24.84
CA ALA A 500 6.47 -3.90 26.11
C ALA A 500 7.14 -4.93 27.02
N ALA A 501 6.56 -6.12 27.16
CA ALA A 501 7.11 -7.20 27.97
C ALA A 501 8.46 -7.69 27.44
N TYR A 502 8.57 -7.93 26.14
CA TYR A 502 9.85 -8.33 25.51
C TYR A 502 10.93 -7.25 25.65
N SER A 503 10.59 -6.01 25.37
CA SER A 503 11.54 -4.88 25.50
C SER A 503 11.99 -4.70 26.95
N LYS A 504 11.06 -4.83 27.91
CA LYS A 504 11.40 -4.76 29.33
C LYS A 504 12.33 -5.89 29.75
N SER A 505 12.00 -7.13 29.40
CA SER A 505 12.80 -8.31 29.76
C SER A 505 14.21 -8.23 29.16
N LEU A 506 14.34 -7.76 27.90
CA LEU A 506 15.64 -7.57 27.27
C LEU A 506 16.44 -6.43 27.91
N LYS A 507 15.78 -5.35 28.28
CA LYS A 507 16.41 -4.24 29.00
C LYS A 507 16.94 -4.68 30.36
N ASP A 508 16.15 -5.43 31.13
CA ASP A 508 16.55 -5.95 32.43
C ASP A 508 17.74 -6.92 32.27
N PHE A 509 17.69 -7.83 31.30
CA PHE A 509 18.81 -8.73 30.98
C PHE A 509 20.09 -7.95 30.63
N CYS A 510 19.99 -6.91 29.81
CA CYS A 510 21.16 -6.09 29.44
C CYS A 510 21.73 -5.35 30.66
N ALA A 511 20.88 -4.81 31.53
CA ALA A 511 21.29 -4.14 32.74
C ALA A 511 22.03 -5.09 33.70
N ASP A 512 21.50 -6.30 33.92
CA ASP A 512 22.11 -7.31 34.81
C ASP A 512 23.47 -7.80 34.30
N ASN A 513 23.72 -7.72 32.96
CA ASN A 513 24.94 -8.16 32.30
C ASN A 513 25.88 -7.02 31.87
N ASN A 514 25.55 -5.76 32.22
CA ASN A 514 26.30 -4.54 31.84
C ASN A 514 26.45 -4.41 30.30
N LEU A 515 25.37 -4.69 29.56
CA LEU A 515 25.29 -4.61 28.11
C LEU A 515 24.46 -3.38 27.69
N LEU A 516 24.74 -2.82 26.51
CA LEU A 516 23.98 -1.71 25.97
C LEU A 516 22.65 -2.21 25.38
N PHE A 517 21.54 -1.67 25.91
CA PHE A 517 20.20 -1.85 25.35
C PHE A 517 19.73 -0.58 24.65
N ILE A 518 19.16 -0.71 23.45
CA ILE A 518 18.68 0.41 22.65
C ILE A 518 17.22 0.10 22.22
N ASN A 519 16.29 1.01 22.54
CA ASN A 519 14.92 0.92 22.04
C ASN A 519 14.62 2.05 21.04
N PRO A 520 14.71 1.81 19.72
CA PRO A 520 14.46 2.82 18.71
C PRO A 520 12.97 3.01 18.39
N ASN A 521 12.10 2.11 18.84
CA ASN A 521 10.68 2.09 18.45
C ASN A 521 9.94 3.40 18.79
N PRO A 522 10.11 4.04 19.97
CA PRO A 522 9.44 5.32 20.22
C PRO A 522 9.80 6.42 19.22
N TYR A 523 11.06 6.46 18.80
CA TYR A 523 11.53 7.41 17.79
C TYR A 523 10.92 7.09 16.42
N ILE A 524 10.98 5.85 15.99
CA ILE A 524 10.42 5.37 14.71
C ILE A 524 8.92 5.71 14.65
N PHE A 525 8.16 5.31 15.68
CA PHE A 525 6.71 5.52 15.70
C PHE A 525 6.30 6.98 15.87
N SER A 526 7.14 7.83 16.49
CA SER A 526 6.89 9.28 16.50
C SER A 526 6.89 9.89 15.10
N HIS A 527 7.66 9.33 14.17
CA HIS A 527 7.71 9.72 12.77
C HIS A 527 6.58 9.06 11.97
N ILE A 528 6.37 7.77 12.16
CA ILE A 528 5.33 7.00 11.45
C ILE A 528 3.92 7.48 11.84
N LYS A 529 3.67 7.85 13.11
CA LYS A 529 2.38 8.40 13.55
C LYS A 529 2.09 9.82 13.03
N LYS A 530 3.13 10.60 12.76
CA LYS A 530 2.98 11.96 12.22
C LYS A 530 2.84 12.00 10.71
N GLN A 531 3.27 10.97 10.05
CA GLN A 531 3.28 10.84 8.60
C GLN A 531 2.75 9.47 8.24
N TYR A 532 2.29 9.33 7.00
CA TYR A 532 1.84 8.05 6.51
C TYR A 532 2.97 6.98 6.62
N TRP A 533 2.68 5.83 7.22
CA TRP A 533 3.68 4.78 7.47
C TRP A 533 4.38 4.26 6.19
N GLY A 534 3.70 4.23 5.03
CA GLY A 534 4.27 3.82 3.74
C GLY A 534 5.39 4.73 3.22
N ILE A 535 5.56 5.93 3.81
CA ILE A 535 6.74 6.78 3.55
C ILE A 535 8.02 6.08 4.02
N TYR A 536 7.91 5.29 5.09
CA TYR A 536 9.03 4.64 5.75
C TYR A 536 9.01 3.12 5.63
N LEU A 537 7.83 2.50 5.57
CA LEU A 537 7.69 1.05 5.52
C LEU A 537 7.28 0.58 4.12
N LYS A 538 7.81 -0.55 3.71
CA LYS A 538 7.45 -1.24 2.48
C LYS A 538 6.23 -2.13 2.66
N ASP A 539 6.03 -2.62 3.87
CA ASP A 539 4.88 -3.39 4.34
C ASP A 539 4.64 -3.12 5.83
N HIS A 540 4.00 -4.02 6.56
CA HIS A 540 3.64 -3.81 7.96
C HIS A 540 4.83 -3.70 8.93
N ILE A 541 6.05 -4.05 8.52
CA ILE A 541 7.22 -4.04 9.40
C ILE A 541 8.53 -3.65 8.70
N HIS A 542 8.69 -3.97 7.41
CA HIS A 542 9.96 -3.76 6.75
C HIS A 542 10.16 -2.31 6.33
N PRO A 543 11.22 -1.64 6.78
CA PRO A 543 11.57 -0.31 6.29
C PRO A 543 11.82 -0.36 4.78
N ASN A 544 11.43 0.70 4.06
CA ASN A 544 11.75 0.83 2.65
C ASN A 544 13.20 1.33 2.44
N ALA A 545 13.75 1.09 1.26
CA ALA A 545 15.13 1.45 0.93
C ALA A 545 15.35 2.97 0.80
N ASP A 546 14.30 3.76 0.63
CA ASP A 546 14.39 5.20 0.42
C ASP A 546 14.61 5.94 1.74
N LYS A 547 13.57 5.99 2.60
CA LYS A 547 13.60 6.74 3.85
C LYS A 547 13.58 5.85 5.09
N GLY A 548 12.98 4.65 4.98
CA GLY A 548 12.77 3.76 6.11
C GLY A 548 14.07 3.25 6.70
N ILE A 549 14.97 2.73 5.88
CA ILE A 549 16.28 2.24 6.34
C ILE A 549 17.04 3.34 7.09
N ARG A 550 17.05 4.56 6.52
CA ARG A 550 17.70 5.70 7.17
C ARG A 550 17.03 6.08 8.48
N LEU A 551 15.67 6.10 8.54
CA LEU A 551 14.94 6.34 9.79
C LEU A 551 15.32 5.34 10.87
N TYR A 552 15.42 4.05 10.51
CA TYR A 552 15.78 2.98 11.46
C TYR A 552 17.22 3.14 11.97
N SER A 553 18.18 3.42 11.08
CA SER A 553 19.57 3.70 11.47
C SER A 553 19.65 4.92 12.39
N GLN A 554 18.97 6.02 12.03
CA GLN A 554 18.94 7.25 12.82
C GLN A 554 18.27 7.04 14.18
N ALA A 555 17.18 6.26 14.21
CA ALA A 555 16.48 5.94 15.45
C ALA A 555 17.36 5.16 16.43
N VAL A 556 18.15 4.20 15.93
CA VAL A 556 19.08 3.44 16.76
C VAL A 556 20.17 4.34 17.34
N LEU A 557 20.75 5.23 16.53
CA LEU A 557 21.73 6.21 17.03
C LEU A 557 21.10 7.17 18.04
N SER A 558 19.91 7.71 17.74
CA SER A 558 19.22 8.65 18.63
C SER A 558 18.85 8.02 19.96
N ALA A 559 18.46 6.74 19.97
CA ALA A 559 18.11 6.02 21.18
C ALA A 559 19.32 5.54 21.99
N ALA A 560 20.52 5.56 21.42
CA ALA A 560 21.79 5.17 22.06
C ALA A 560 22.53 6.35 22.72
N GLY A 561 22.02 7.53 22.60
CA GLY A 561 22.58 8.76 23.21
C GLY A 561 21.53 9.46 24.05
N GLU A 562 21.98 10.17 25.09
CA GLU A 562 21.13 11.16 25.77
C GLU A 562 21.01 12.41 24.89
N TRP A 563 19.80 12.89 24.69
CA TRP A 563 19.48 14.14 23.99
C TRP A 563 19.30 15.26 25.01
#